data_9eaa36a52cbcaadf08d802ab9be30cd7
#
_entry.id   9eaa36a52cbcaadf08d802ab9be30cd7
#
_cell.length_a   1.000
_cell.length_b   1.000
_cell.length_c   1.000
_cell.angle_alpha   90.00
_cell.angle_beta   90.00
_cell.angle_gamma   90.00
#
_symmetry.space_group_name_H-M   'P 1'
#
loop_
_entity.id
_entity.type
_entity.pdbx_description
1 polymer ?
#
loop_
_entity_poly.entity_id
_entity_poly.type
_entity_poly.pdbx_seq_one_letter_code
_entity_poly.pdbx_strand_id
1 'polypeptide(L)'
;MDKRQTIFFDVQELYYLPQYLPVYKELQKENVFDSKFIFHHGKFDDLIKKVIQDECLPANWVQDKNHALKFYLTEKPNWIFLGNTFPELNKIHIYSKTAQLGHGVGPKKSYYSKSDTPTTVRFVESDYRFKRLCEMYPEDNFQNVGFCKMDPIINGEENGIDFTKLGFDKNEKTILYAPTFYPSSIERFSKNFPADLENYNIIIKPHFFSMSKQKYLKQRELLHHWESFNNTYLAKVDDYSLLPYLKSADLMISDASSAIIEFAALNKPVLWCTFLQLRWNYRGIFSYRFKARMDKDYNDYGQIARPANSYNEMIKQAKNLLDSNFTLSNQANEYLKKLAGTLDGNASKRIVTFLLENC
;
A
#
# COMPACT_ATOMS: atom_id res chain seq x y z
N MET A 1 -15.82 36.61 -3.34
CA MET A 1 -15.51 35.26 -2.87
C MET A 1 -14.33 34.79 -3.67
N ASP A 2 -13.20 34.54 -3.06
CA ASP A 2 -12.05 34.00 -3.77
C ASP A 2 -12.42 32.64 -4.35
N LYS A 3 -12.05 32.41 -5.61
CA LYS A 3 -12.35 31.17 -6.33
C LYS A 3 -11.62 30.03 -5.62
N ARG A 4 -12.36 29.00 -5.16
CA ARG A 4 -11.74 27.81 -4.55
C ARG A 4 -10.71 27.19 -5.49
N GLN A 5 -9.63 26.72 -4.91
CA GLN A 5 -8.59 26.01 -5.66
C GLN A 5 -9.04 24.59 -6.00
N THR A 6 -8.85 24.17 -7.23
CA THR A 6 -9.26 22.85 -7.69
C THR A 6 -8.11 21.86 -7.59
N ILE A 7 -8.38 20.70 -6.96
CA ILE A 7 -7.42 19.61 -6.77
C ILE A 7 -7.98 18.34 -7.40
N PHE A 8 -7.24 17.73 -8.32
CA PHE A 8 -7.60 16.45 -8.91
C PHE A 8 -6.69 15.34 -8.40
N PHE A 9 -7.29 14.20 -8.02
CA PHE A 9 -6.59 12.97 -7.66
C PHE A 9 -6.68 12.00 -8.83
N ASP A 10 -5.58 11.75 -9.52
CA ASP A 10 -5.49 10.82 -10.66
C ASP A 10 -5.43 9.37 -10.16
N VAL A 11 -6.54 8.64 -10.25
CA VAL A 11 -6.69 7.26 -9.77
C VAL A 11 -6.59 6.30 -10.95
N GLN A 12 -5.37 6.02 -11.42
CA GLN A 12 -5.12 5.04 -12.47
C GLN A 12 -5.32 3.61 -11.98
N GLU A 13 -5.11 3.38 -10.69
CA GLU A 13 -5.24 2.09 -10.04
C GLU A 13 -5.88 2.29 -8.66
N LEU A 14 -6.86 1.45 -8.31
CA LEU A 14 -7.61 1.58 -7.07
C LEU A 14 -6.73 1.56 -5.80
N TYR A 15 -5.58 0.89 -5.86
CA TYR A 15 -4.64 0.82 -4.73
C TYR A 15 -3.89 2.14 -4.45
N TYR A 16 -4.10 3.22 -5.24
CA TYR A 16 -3.64 4.57 -4.89
C TYR A 16 -4.56 5.24 -3.85
N LEU A 17 -5.83 4.86 -3.85
CA LEU A 17 -6.85 5.51 -3.04
C LEU A 17 -6.52 5.57 -1.53
N PRO A 18 -5.98 4.51 -0.89
CA PRO A 18 -5.58 4.58 0.52
C PRO A 18 -4.54 5.65 0.86
N GLN A 19 -3.77 6.14 -0.13
CA GLN A 19 -2.85 7.28 0.06
C GLN A 19 -3.58 8.62 -0.11
N TYR A 20 -4.58 8.67 -1.00
CA TYR A 20 -5.28 9.91 -1.32
C TYR A 20 -6.35 10.26 -0.30
N LEU A 21 -7.08 9.27 0.22
CA LEU A 21 -8.21 9.50 1.12
C LEU A 21 -7.86 10.29 2.38
N PRO A 22 -6.75 10.01 3.10
CA PRO A 22 -6.40 10.81 4.26
C PRO A 22 -6.14 12.28 3.90
N VAL A 23 -5.47 12.53 2.77
CA VAL A 23 -5.22 13.90 2.27
C VAL A 23 -6.53 14.57 1.87
N TYR A 24 -7.40 13.86 1.15
CA TYR A 24 -8.73 14.37 0.76
C TYR A 24 -9.58 14.74 1.99
N LYS A 25 -9.64 13.88 3.00
CA LYS A 25 -10.37 14.16 4.25
C LYS A 25 -9.82 15.39 4.98
N GLU A 26 -8.51 15.57 4.95
CA GLU A 26 -7.88 16.76 5.53
C GLU A 26 -8.19 18.03 4.72
N LEU A 27 -8.13 17.96 3.38
CA LEU A 27 -8.52 19.07 2.49
C LEU A 27 -9.97 19.50 2.69
N GLN A 28 -10.88 18.58 3.00
CA GLN A 28 -12.28 18.92 3.26
C GLN A 28 -12.50 19.77 4.52
N LYS A 29 -11.55 19.77 5.46
CA LYS A 29 -11.58 20.64 6.64
C LYS A 29 -11.31 22.11 6.27
N GLU A 30 -10.68 22.32 5.11
CA GLU A 30 -10.30 23.63 4.59
C GLU A 30 -11.33 24.09 3.53
N ASN A 31 -11.94 25.25 3.73
CA ASN A 31 -12.96 25.79 2.81
C ASN A 31 -12.39 26.39 1.50
N VAL A 32 -11.08 26.23 1.26
CA VAL A 32 -10.35 26.82 0.11
C VAL A 32 -10.25 25.87 -1.06
N PHE A 33 -10.52 24.56 -0.88
CA PHE A 33 -10.28 23.55 -1.88
C PHE A 33 -11.56 22.91 -2.41
N ASP A 34 -11.54 22.61 -3.71
CA ASP A 34 -12.55 21.82 -4.43
C ASP A 34 -11.86 20.61 -5.04
N SER A 35 -12.13 19.42 -4.50
CA SER A 35 -11.38 18.21 -4.84
C SER A 35 -12.22 17.25 -5.66
N LYS A 36 -11.60 16.58 -6.67
CA LYS A 36 -12.23 15.53 -7.48
C LYS A 36 -11.30 14.36 -7.69
N PHE A 37 -11.86 13.15 -7.76
CA PHE A 37 -11.16 11.94 -8.11
C PHE A 37 -11.38 11.61 -9.58
N ILE A 38 -10.30 11.38 -10.32
CA ILE A 38 -10.34 11.09 -11.76
C ILE A 38 -10.00 9.61 -11.94
N PHE A 39 -11.02 8.80 -12.16
CA PHE A 39 -10.89 7.36 -12.32
C PHE A 39 -10.71 6.99 -13.79
N HIS A 40 -9.81 6.06 -14.04
CA HIS A 40 -9.58 5.52 -15.39
C HIS A 40 -10.45 4.29 -15.61
N HIS A 41 -11.17 4.25 -16.76
CA HIS A 41 -11.95 3.08 -17.15
C HIS A 41 -11.09 1.82 -17.30
N GLY A 42 -11.63 0.70 -16.86
CA GLY A 42 -10.94 -0.58 -16.92
C GLY A 42 -11.81 -1.76 -16.55
N LYS A 43 -11.19 -2.90 -16.37
CA LYS A 43 -11.87 -4.17 -16.04
C LYS A 43 -12.68 -4.12 -14.74
N PHE A 44 -12.44 -3.14 -13.88
CA PHE A 44 -12.97 -3.08 -12.50
C PHE A 44 -13.89 -1.88 -12.26
N ASP A 45 -14.50 -1.36 -13.31
CA ASP A 45 -15.36 -0.19 -13.23
C ASP A 45 -16.50 -0.36 -12.21
N ASP A 46 -17.13 -1.54 -12.14
CA ASP A 46 -18.22 -1.78 -11.19
C ASP A 46 -17.74 -1.80 -9.73
N LEU A 47 -16.54 -2.34 -9.50
CA LEU A 47 -15.89 -2.28 -8.22
C LEU A 47 -15.58 -0.82 -7.82
N ILE A 48 -15.01 -0.06 -8.76
CA ILE A 48 -14.67 1.35 -8.53
C ILE A 48 -15.94 2.17 -8.26
N LYS A 49 -17.03 1.95 -8.99
CA LYS A 49 -18.33 2.59 -8.73
C LYS A 49 -18.84 2.34 -7.32
N LYS A 50 -18.71 1.09 -6.83
CA LYS A 50 -19.07 0.75 -5.46
C LYS A 50 -18.22 1.52 -4.45
N VAL A 51 -16.91 1.55 -4.64
CA VAL A 51 -16.00 2.30 -3.76
C VAL A 51 -16.32 3.81 -3.77
N ILE A 52 -16.62 4.39 -4.94
CA ILE A 52 -17.05 5.79 -5.06
C ILE A 52 -18.31 6.05 -4.23
N GLN A 53 -19.29 5.14 -4.26
CA GLN A 53 -20.50 5.25 -3.47
C GLN A 53 -20.24 5.12 -1.97
N ASP A 54 -19.49 4.09 -1.58
CA ASP A 54 -19.21 3.79 -0.16
C ASP A 54 -18.42 4.91 0.51
N GLU A 55 -17.47 5.53 -0.21
CA GLU A 55 -16.64 6.64 0.28
C GLU A 55 -17.22 8.03 -0.07
N CYS A 56 -18.38 8.11 -0.73
CA CYS A 56 -19.03 9.36 -1.17
C CYS A 56 -18.07 10.29 -1.93
N LEU A 57 -17.30 9.77 -2.89
CA LEU A 57 -16.27 10.52 -3.58
C LEU A 57 -16.82 11.37 -4.74
N PRO A 58 -16.42 12.65 -4.87
CA PRO A 58 -16.67 13.45 -6.07
C PRO A 58 -15.81 12.93 -7.22
N ALA A 59 -16.41 12.18 -8.15
CA ALA A 59 -15.70 11.40 -9.15
C ALA A 59 -16.02 11.84 -10.59
N ASN A 60 -14.98 11.83 -11.43
CA ASN A 60 -15.07 11.89 -12.87
C ASN A 60 -14.36 10.69 -13.50
N TRP A 61 -14.73 10.32 -14.72
CA TRP A 61 -14.18 9.17 -15.43
C TRP A 61 -13.48 9.58 -16.71
N VAL A 62 -12.34 8.93 -16.97
CA VAL A 62 -11.56 9.08 -18.21
C VAL A 62 -11.28 7.71 -18.81
N GLN A 63 -11.18 7.62 -20.15
CA GLN A 63 -10.98 6.34 -20.83
C GLN A 63 -9.58 5.76 -20.61
N ASP A 64 -8.58 6.63 -20.71
CA ASP A 64 -7.15 6.28 -20.61
C ASP A 64 -6.31 7.52 -20.26
N LYS A 65 -4.99 7.36 -20.22
CA LYS A 65 -4.06 8.46 -19.92
C LYS A 65 -4.10 9.60 -20.95
N ASN A 66 -4.39 9.32 -22.22
CA ASN A 66 -4.50 10.36 -23.23
C ASN A 66 -5.77 11.18 -23.05
N HIS A 67 -6.88 10.53 -22.68
CA HIS A 67 -8.11 11.23 -22.33
C HIS A 67 -7.93 12.04 -21.03
N ALA A 68 -7.25 11.46 -20.02
CA ALA A 68 -6.90 12.17 -18.80
C ALA A 68 -6.07 13.43 -19.08
N LEU A 69 -5.05 13.33 -19.94
CA LEU A 69 -4.25 14.49 -20.35
C LEU A 69 -5.12 15.59 -20.96
N LYS A 70 -5.97 15.24 -21.93
CA LYS A 70 -6.89 16.21 -22.57
C LYS A 70 -7.83 16.84 -21.53
N PHE A 71 -8.36 16.03 -20.62
CA PHE A 71 -9.23 16.49 -19.54
C PHE A 71 -8.50 17.49 -18.63
N TYR A 72 -7.27 17.21 -18.21
CA TYR A 72 -6.47 18.12 -17.38
C TYR A 72 -6.14 19.43 -18.09
N LEU A 73 -5.81 19.37 -19.38
CA LEU A 73 -5.54 20.58 -20.20
C LEU A 73 -6.79 21.44 -20.43
N THR A 74 -7.98 20.84 -20.39
CA THR A 74 -9.27 21.56 -20.52
C THR A 74 -9.71 22.16 -19.18
N GLU A 75 -9.72 21.35 -18.12
CA GLU A 75 -10.22 21.77 -16.78
C GLU A 75 -9.23 22.69 -16.04
N LYS A 76 -7.92 22.53 -16.32
CA LYS A 76 -6.83 23.34 -15.73
C LYS A 76 -6.93 23.43 -14.20
N PRO A 77 -6.97 22.27 -13.48
CA PRO A 77 -6.99 22.31 -12.02
C PRO A 77 -5.72 22.98 -11.47
N ASN A 78 -5.79 23.55 -10.29
CA ASN A 78 -4.61 24.13 -9.66
C ASN A 78 -3.56 23.08 -9.34
N TRP A 79 -4.00 21.91 -8.83
CA TRP A 79 -3.14 20.78 -8.49
C TRP A 79 -3.67 19.46 -9.02
N ILE A 80 -2.73 18.58 -9.44
CA ILE A 80 -3.03 17.18 -9.78
C ILE A 80 -2.14 16.27 -8.94
N PHE A 81 -2.76 15.41 -8.13
CA PHE A 81 -2.08 14.35 -7.38
C PHE A 81 -1.90 13.12 -8.25
N LEU A 82 -0.69 12.59 -8.30
CA LEU A 82 -0.28 11.43 -9.09
C LEU A 82 0.29 10.34 -8.19
N GLY A 83 -0.18 9.11 -8.32
CA GLY A 83 0.35 7.95 -7.60
C GLY A 83 1.61 7.35 -8.25
N ASN A 84 1.88 7.74 -9.48
CA ASN A 84 3.03 7.28 -10.28
C ASN A 84 3.37 8.33 -11.34
N THR A 85 4.36 8.03 -12.21
CA THR A 85 4.71 8.89 -13.35
C THR A 85 3.52 9.06 -14.32
N PHE A 86 3.39 10.26 -14.87
CA PHE A 86 2.39 10.59 -15.87
C PHE A 86 3.07 11.15 -17.12
N PRO A 87 2.60 10.81 -18.33
CA PRO A 87 3.21 11.29 -19.56
C PRO A 87 2.95 12.79 -19.78
N GLU A 88 3.82 13.44 -20.51
CA GLU A 88 3.66 14.82 -21.02
C GLU A 88 3.35 15.87 -19.90
N LEU A 89 3.94 15.70 -18.72
CA LEU A 89 3.76 16.64 -17.59
C LEU A 89 4.17 18.08 -17.96
N ASN A 90 5.10 18.26 -18.91
CA ASN A 90 5.48 19.56 -19.44
C ASN A 90 4.30 20.34 -20.03
N LYS A 91 3.33 19.67 -20.64
CA LYS A 91 2.10 20.31 -21.15
C LYS A 91 1.17 20.70 -19.99
N ILE A 92 1.06 19.84 -18.97
CA ILE A 92 0.23 20.09 -17.79
C ILE A 92 0.80 21.27 -16.99
N HIS A 93 2.11 21.35 -16.81
CA HIS A 93 2.78 22.38 -16.02
C HIS A 93 2.60 23.82 -16.55
N ILE A 94 2.11 23.99 -17.80
CA ILE A 94 1.74 25.31 -18.31
C ILE A 94 0.56 25.92 -17.50
N TYR A 95 -0.32 25.06 -16.96
CA TYR A 95 -1.58 25.51 -16.33
C TYR A 95 -1.78 24.99 -14.91
N SER A 96 -1.15 23.87 -14.56
CA SER A 96 -1.41 23.14 -13.32
C SER A 96 -0.12 22.72 -12.64
N LYS A 97 -0.09 22.78 -11.30
CA LYS A 97 0.97 22.14 -10.49
C LYS A 97 0.67 20.66 -10.33
N THR A 98 1.70 19.85 -10.16
CA THR A 98 1.55 18.40 -9.96
C THR A 98 2.27 17.94 -8.70
N ALA A 99 1.62 17.06 -7.93
CA ALA A 99 2.16 16.47 -6.73
C ALA A 99 2.24 14.94 -6.87
N GLN A 100 3.42 14.34 -6.72
CA GLN A 100 3.55 12.89 -6.66
C GLN A 100 3.50 12.42 -5.21
N LEU A 101 2.48 11.62 -4.85
CA LEU A 101 2.33 11.07 -3.51
C LEU A 101 2.80 9.61 -3.40
N GLY A 102 2.95 8.92 -4.52
CA GLY A 102 3.28 7.49 -4.51
C GLY A 102 2.09 6.60 -4.13
N HIS A 103 2.36 5.34 -3.80
CA HIS A 103 1.33 4.36 -3.46
C HIS A 103 1.77 3.36 -2.38
N GLY A 104 2.80 3.68 -1.64
CA GLY A 104 3.34 2.86 -0.55
C GLY A 104 4.82 3.06 -0.33
N VAL A 105 5.34 2.46 0.74
CA VAL A 105 6.76 2.39 1.07
C VAL A 105 7.30 1.02 0.71
N GLY A 106 8.56 0.91 0.33
CA GLY A 106 9.12 -0.40 0.06
C GLY A 106 10.53 -0.38 -0.54
N PRO A 107 11.12 -1.57 -0.63
CA PRO A 107 12.53 -1.74 -0.98
C PRO A 107 12.79 -1.81 -2.48
N LYS A 108 11.83 -1.45 -3.33
CA LYS A 108 12.01 -1.53 -4.79
C LYS A 108 12.81 -0.33 -5.29
N LYS A 109 13.77 -0.55 -6.18
CA LYS A 109 14.52 0.52 -6.85
C LYS A 109 13.62 1.53 -7.57
N SER A 110 12.44 1.10 -8.05
CA SER A 110 11.47 1.98 -8.71
C SER A 110 10.99 3.15 -7.85
N TYR A 111 11.08 3.04 -6.51
CA TYR A 111 10.77 4.16 -5.62
C TYR A 111 11.80 5.31 -5.68
N TYR A 112 12.97 5.06 -6.27
CA TYR A 112 14.04 6.03 -6.46
C TYR A 112 14.25 6.40 -7.94
N SER A 113 13.40 5.95 -8.85
CA SER A 113 13.54 6.27 -10.28
C SER A 113 13.09 7.70 -10.57
N LYS A 114 13.78 8.32 -11.53
CA LYS A 114 13.43 9.63 -12.08
C LYS A 114 12.32 9.48 -13.13
N SER A 115 11.46 10.49 -13.23
CA SER A 115 10.56 10.70 -14.37
C SER A 115 11.27 11.51 -15.45
N ASP A 116 10.89 11.35 -16.71
CA ASP A 116 11.40 12.20 -17.82
C ASP A 116 11.12 13.68 -17.57
N THR A 117 9.93 13.98 -17.04
CA THR A 117 9.57 15.29 -16.49
C THR A 117 9.18 15.11 -15.03
N PRO A 118 9.87 15.75 -14.06
CA PRO A 118 9.52 15.67 -12.65
C PRO A 118 8.18 16.36 -12.39
N THR A 119 7.49 15.94 -11.33
CA THR A 119 6.34 16.67 -10.78
C THR A 119 6.80 17.98 -10.11
N THR A 120 5.89 18.94 -9.96
CA THR A 120 6.17 20.22 -9.25
C THR A 120 6.68 19.95 -7.84
N VAL A 121 6.15 18.91 -7.18
CA VAL A 121 6.64 18.41 -5.89
C VAL A 121 6.47 16.90 -5.83
N ARG A 122 7.38 16.20 -5.15
CA ARG A 122 7.25 14.79 -4.78
C ARG A 122 7.27 14.66 -3.27
N PHE A 123 6.17 14.22 -2.70
CA PHE A 123 6.05 13.92 -1.28
C PHE A 123 6.70 12.58 -0.96
N VAL A 124 7.45 12.55 0.12
CA VAL A 124 8.14 11.35 0.60
C VAL A 124 7.90 11.14 2.08
N GLU A 125 8.08 9.91 2.52
CA GLU A 125 7.66 9.48 3.85
C GLU A 125 8.74 9.58 4.93
N SER A 126 10.04 9.70 4.57
CA SER A 126 11.12 9.68 5.54
C SER A 126 12.28 10.60 5.20
N ASP A 127 13.03 11.05 6.24
CA ASP A 127 14.26 11.84 6.08
C ASP A 127 15.31 11.10 5.26
N TYR A 128 15.39 9.77 5.43
CA TYR A 128 16.33 8.96 4.68
C TYR A 128 16.05 9.01 3.17
N ARG A 129 14.76 8.81 2.78
CA ARG A 129 14.38 8.87 1.38
C ARG A 129 14.51 10.28 0.83
N PHE A 130 14.12 11.28 1.60
CA PHE A 130 14.27 12.70 1.25
C PHE A 130 15.71 13.03 0.89
N LYS A 131 16.65 12.79 1.81
CA LYS A 131 18.07 13.05 1.60
C LYS A 131 18.62 12.32 0.38
N ARG A 132 18.32 11.01 0.27
CA ARG A 132 18.79 10.18 -0.84
C ARG A 132 18.27 10.66 -2.21
N LEU A 133 17.00 11.10 -2.29
CA LEU A 133 16.45 11.63 -3.54
C LEU A 133 17.00 13.01 -3.88
N CYS A 134 17.21 13.90 -2.91
CA CYS A 134 17.88 15.19 -3.13
C CYS A 134 19.33 15.00 -3.63
N GLU A 135 20.06 14.02 -3.10
CA GLU A 135 21.41 13.68 -3.59
C GLU A 135 21.39 13.15 -5.03
N MET A 136 20.40 12.33 -5.37
CA MET A 136 20.27 11.72 -6.70
C MET A 136 19.74 12.71 -7.77
N TYR A 137 18.89 13.64 -7.36
CA TYR A 137 18.15 14.55 -8.23
C TYR A 137 18.04 15.94 -7.61
N PRO A 138 19.15 16.70 -7.54
CA PRO A 138 19.22 17.98 -6.80
C PRO A 138 18.32 19.08 -7.38
N GLU A 139 17.90 18.97 -8.63
CA GLU A 139 17.03 19.95 -9.29
C GLU A 139 15.53 19.68 -9.05
N ASP A 140 15.18 18.50 -8.52
CA ASP A 140 13.78 18.10 -8.29
C ASP A 140 13.34 18.59 -6.90
N ASN A 141 12.05 18.91 -6.75
CA ASN A 141 11.49 19.34 -5.47
C ASN A 141 10.92 18.14 -4.68
N PHE A 142 11.54 17.82 -3.56
CA PHE A 142 11.07 16.78 -2.64
C PHE A 142 10.62 17.42 -1.32
N GLN A 143 9.58 16.83 -0.70
CA GLN A 143 9.12 17.26 0.62
C GLN A 143 8.90 16.03 1.51
N ASN A 144 9.57 15.99 2.66
CA ASN A 144 9.31 14.96 3.66
C ASN A 144 8.06 15.31 4.46
N VAL A 145 6.98 14.61 4.20
CA VAL A 145 5.68 14.83 4.85
C VAL A 145 5.29 13.71 5.81
N GLY A 146 5.97 12.56 5.77
CA GLY A 146 5.57 11.36 6.47
C GLY A 146 4.70 10.44 5.61
N PHE A 147 4.16 9.38 6.21
CA PHE A 147 3.42 8.33 5.51
C PHE A 147 1.90 8.44 5.76
N CYS A 148 1.23 9.28 4.96
CA CYS A 148 -0.18 9.66 5.16
C CYS A 148 -1.16 8.48 5.12
N LYS A 149 -0.87 7.40 4.41
CA LYS A 149 -1.69 6.18 4.42
C LYS A 149 -1.93 5.65 5.84
N MET A 150 -0.98 5.83 6.74
CA MET A 150 -1.06 5.30 8.11
C MET A 150 -1.78 6.25 9.07
N ASP A 151 -2.00 7.51 8.70
CA ASP A 151 -2.64 8.50 9.57
C ASP A 151 -3.96 8.00 10.20
N PRO A 152 -4.91 7.36 9.45
CA PRO A 152 -6.16 6.91 10.02
C PRO A 152 -6.01 5.88 11.15
N ILE A 153 -5.00 4.98 11.06
CA ILE A 153 -4.73 4.00 12.13
C ILE A 153 -4.13 4.70 13.35
N ILE A 154 -3.16 5.59 13.13
CA ILE A 154 -2.43 6.28 14.20
C ILE A 154 -3.36 7.22 14.96
N ASN A 155 -4.25 7.92 14.26
CA ASN A 155 -5.24 8.85 14.84
C ASN A 155 -6.45 8.14 15.45
N GLY A 156 -6.55 6.79 15.35
CA GLY A 156 -7.70 6.04 15.87
C GLY A 156 -8.98 6.20 15.03
N GLU A 157 -8.88 6.73 13.81
CA GLU A 157 -10.00 6.89 12.87
C GLU A 157 -10.35 5.57 12.16
N GLU A 158 -9.39 4.65 12.06
CA GLU A 158 -9.60 3.31 11.53
C GLU A 158 -10.11 2.39 12.65
N ASN A 159 -11.32 1.86 12.48
CA ASN A 159 -11.97 1.01 13.48
C ASN A 159 -11.56 -0.48 13.40
N GLY A 160 -10.94 -0.90 12.28
CA GLY A 160 -10.66 -2.31 12.00
C GLY A 160 -11.88 -3.05 11.45
N ILE A 161 -11.84 -4.37 11.52
CA ILE A 161 -12.90 -5.25 11.02
C ILE A 161 -13.83 -5.71 12.14
N ASP A 162 -15.09 -5.93 11.80
CA ASP A 162 -16.07 -6.54 12.68
C ASP A 162 -15.98 -8.07 12.62
N PHE A 163 -15.28 -8.68 13.57
CA PHE A 163 -15.09 -10.13 13.66
C PHE A 163 -16.40 -10.91 13.70
N THR A 164 -17.46 -10.33 14.28
CA THR A 164 -18.75 -11.01 14.37
C THR A 164 -19.41 -11.20 13.01
N LYS A 165 -19.22 -10.24 12.09
CA LYS A 165 -19.71 -10.36 10.72
C LYS A 165 -18.95 -11.41 9.90
N LEU A 166 -17.73 -11.76 10.34
CA LEU A 166 -16.92 -12.80 9.70
C LEU A 166 -17.16 -14.20 10.31
N GLY A 167 -17.93 -14.30 11.39
CA GLY A 167 -18.14 -15.55 12.12
C GLY A 167 -16.95 -15.98 12.98
N PHE A 168 -16.04 -15.06 13.29
CA PHE A 168 -14.84 -15.31 14.06
C PHE A 168 -15.07 -15.21 15.57
N ASP A 169 -14.34 -16.03 16.34
CA ASP A 169 -14.26 -15.86 17.79
C ASP A 169 -13.36 -14.66 18.14
N LYS A 170 -13.92 -13.70 18.85
CA LYS A 170 -13.21 -12.49 19.30
C LYS A 170 -12.08 -12.76 20.31
N ASN A 171 -12.13 -13.90 20.99
CA ASN A 171 -11.14 -14.28 21.98
C ASN A 171 -9.90 -14.94 21.34
N GLU A 172 -10.03 -15.39 20.10
CA GLU A 172 -8.92 -15.98 19.36
C GLU A 172 -8.03 -14.92 18.72
N LYS A 173 -6.73 -15.18 18.72
CA LYS A 173 -5.75 -14.34 18.01
C LYS A 173 -5.96 -14.43 16.51
N THR A 174 -5.73 -13.32 15.83
CA THR A 174 -5.98 -13.20 14.38
C THR A 174 -4.69 -13.07 13.60
N ILE A 175 -4.54 -13.93 12.61
CA ILE A 175 -3.45 -13.94 11.64
C ILE A 175 -3.91 -13.29 10.34
N LEU A 176 -3.18 -12.28 9.87
CA LEU A 176 -3.33 -11.72 8.54
C LEU A 176 -2.31 -12.34 7.58
N TYR A 177 -2.76 -13.13 6.61
CA TYR A 177 -1.93 -13.57 5.49
C TYR A 177 -2.09 -12.60 4.33
N ALA A 178 -1.07 -11.78 4.07
CA ALA A 178 -1.07 -10.74 3.05
C ALA A 178 0.03 -10.98 1.98
N PRO A 179 -0.12 -12.00 1.10
CA PRO A 179 0.89 -12.34 0.11
C PRO A 179 0.87 -11.39 -1.09
N THR A 180 2.04 -11.23 -1.74
CA THR A 180 2.12 -10.62 -3.07
C THR A 180 1.63 -11.58 -4.16
N PHE A 181 1.41 -11.03 -5.37
CA PHE A 181 1.01 -11.85 -6.52
C PHE A 181 2.19 -12.56 -7.18
N TYR A 182 3.41 -11.96 -7.12
CA TYR A 182 4.63 -12.52 -7.70
C TYR A 182 5.89 -11.75 -7.28
N PRO A 183 6.98 -12.44 -6.86
CA PRO A 183 6.96 -13.85 -6.48
C PRO A 183 6.10 -14.05 -5.23
N SER A 184 5.51 -15.24 -5.06
CA SER A 184 4.56 -15.47 -3.98
C SER A 184 4.87 -16.72 -3.19
N SER A 185 4.46 -16.74 -1.94
CA SER A 185 4.48 -17.91 -1.06
C SER A 185 3.20 -18.77 -1.20
N ILE A 186 2.12 -18.28 -1.83
CA ILE A 186 0.83 -18.97 -1.93
C ILE A 186 1.00 -20.42 -2.42
N GLU A 187 1.70 -20.61 -3.54
CA GLU A 187 1.86 -21.94 -4.16
C GLU A 187 2.84 -22.86 -3.40
N ARG A 188 3.40 -22.37 -2.29
CA ARG A 188 4.30 -23.11 -1.40
C ARG A 188 3.64 -23.51 -0.08
N PHE A 189 2.45 -23.00 0.19
CA PHE A 189 1.69 -23.37 1.37
C PHE A 189 0.97 -24.70 1.19
N SER A 190 0.71 -25.37 2.32
CA SER A 190 -0.12 -26.56 2.38
C SER A 190 -1.57 -26.26 1.98
N LYS A 191 -2.26 -27.21 1.36
CA LYS A 191 -3.72 -27.14 1.19
C LYS A 191 -4.45 -27.07 2.54
N ASN A 192 -3.85 -27.63 3.58
CA ASN A 192 -4.41 -27.63 4.95
C ASN A 192 -3.93 -26.44 5.79
N PHE A 193 -3.39 -25.39 5.18
CA PHE A 193 -2.87 -24.21 5.90
C PHE A 193 -3.80 -23.70 7.01
N PRO A 194 -5.12 -23.55 6.83
CA PRO A 194 -5.98 -23.12 7.93
C PRO A 194 -6.14 -24.14 9.05
N ALA A 195 -6.16 -25.45 8.73
CA ALA A 195 -6.24 -26.49 9.72
C ALA A 195 -4.96 -26.60 10.59
N ASP A 196 -3.77 -26.31 10.00
CA ASP A 196 -2.51 -26.28 10.75
C ASP A 196 -2.45 -25.15 11.80
N LEU A 197 -3.40 -24.20 11.71
CA LEU A 197 -3.58 -23.04 12.59
C LEU A 197 -5.05 -22.94 13.11
N GLU A 198 -5.70 -24.07 13.42
CA GLU A 198 -7.12 -24.18 13.75
C GLU A 198 -7.57 -23.34 14.95
N ASN A 199 -6.66 -23.04 15.90
CA ASN A 199 -6.95 -22.26 17.11
C ASN A 199 -6.79 -20.73 16.87
N TYR A 200 -6.71 -20.28 15.64
CA TYR A 200 -6.54 -18.87 15.30
C TYR A 200 -7.51 -18.45 14.19
N ASN A 201 -8.00 -17.24 14.25
CA ASN A 201 -8.68 -16.62 13.11
C ASN A 201 -7.69 -16.30 11.99
N ILE A 202 -8.02 -16.62 10.76
CA ILE A 202 -7.16 -16.38 9.61
C ILE A 202 -7.86 -15.47 8.62
N ILE A 203 -7.28 -14.31 8.37
CA ILE A 203 -7.69 -13.40 7.31
C ILE A 203 -6.69 -13.52 6.17
N ILE A 204 -7.17 -13.82 5.00
CA ILE A 204 -6.36 -13.86 3.79
C ILE A 204 -6.68 -12.62 2.94
N LYS A 205 -5.71 -11.72 2.79
CA LYS A 205 -5.82 -10.51 1.96
C LYS A 205 -4.78 -10.56 0.84
N PRO A 206 -5.04 -11.31 -0.25
CA PRO A 206 -4.10 -11.44 -1.34
C PRO A 206 -4.01 -10.14 -2.14
N HIS A 207 -2.89 -9.95 -2.82
CA HIS A 207 -2.76 -8.84 -3.75
C HIS A 207 -3.85 -8.95 -4.84
N PHE A 208 -4.44 -7.82 -5.20
CA PHE A 208 -5.50 -7.71 -6.19
C PHE A 208 -5.25 -8.50 -7.49
N PHE A 209 -4.02 -8.54 -7.99
CA PHE A 209 -3.68 -9.29 -9.20
C PHE A 209 -3.79 -10.81 -9.04
N SER A 210 -3.64 -11.36 -7.85
CA SER A 210 -3.87 -12.79 -7.60
C SER A 210 -5.33 -13.18 -7.87
N MET A 211 -6.25 -12.28 -7.55
CA MET A 211 -7.69 -12.49 -7.73
C MET A 211 -8.17 -12.17 -9.15
N SER A 212 -7.50 -11.26 -9.86
CA SER A 212 -8.02 -10.66 -11.09
C SER A 212 -7.37 -11.16 -12.38
N LYS A 213 -6.08 -11.55 -12.37
CA LYS A 213 -5.36 -11.94 -13.58
C LYS A 213 -5.42 -13.45 -13.83
N GLN A 214 -5.77 -13.85 -15.07
CA GLN A 214 -5.92 -15.27 -15.46
C GLN A 214 -4.68 -16.12 -15.17
N LYS A 215 -3.48 -15.56 -15.33
CA LYS A 215 -2.22 -16.28 -15.08
C LYS A 215 -2.02 -16.72 -13.62
N TYR A 216 -2.85 -16.25 -12.68
CA TYR A 216 -2.84 -16.61 -11.25
C TYR A 216 -4.03 -17.49 -10.85
N LEU A 217 -4.64 -18.21 -11.81
CA LEU A 217 -5.76 -19.11 -11.54
C LEU A 217 -5.45 -20.12 -10.43
N LYS A 218 -4.27 -20.75 -10.46
CA LYS A 218 -3.84 -21.71 -9.42
C LYS A 218 -3.76 -21.10 -8.02
N GLN A 219 -3.36 -19.82 -7.91
CA GLN A 219 -3.40 -19.12 -6.62
C GLN A 219 -4.86 -18.95 -6.16
N ARG A 220 -5.77 -18.50 -7.04
CA ARG A 220 -7.20 -18.36 -6.70
C ARG A 220 -7.86 -19.64 -6.24
N GLU A 221 -7.60 -20.74 -6.95
CA GLU A 221 -8.13 -22.08 -6.57
C GLU A 221 -7.71 -22.45 -5.15
N LEU A 222 -6.45 -22.19 -4.80
CA LEU A 222 -5.94 -22.46 -3.46
C LEU A 222 -6.53 -21.52 -2.40
N LEU A 223 -6.65 -20.23 -2.73
CA LEU A 223 -7.26 -19.23 -1.85
C LEU A 223 -8.74 -19.55 -1.54
N HIS A 224 -9.52 -19.93 -2.55
CA HIS A 224 -10.92 -20.35 -2.35
C HIS A 224 -11.02 -21.70 -1.61
N HIS A 225 -10.05 -22.59 -1.79
CA HIS A 225 -10.01 -23.81 -1.00
C HIS A 225 -9.79 -23.48 0.49
N TRP A 226 -8.89 -22.55 0.83
CA TRP A 226 -8.69 -22.14 2.22
C TRP A 226 -9.90 -21.39 2.80
N GLU A 227 -10.61 -20.63 2.00
CA GLU A 227 -11.85 -19.95 2.42
C GLU A 227 -12.94 -20.92 2.92
N SER A 228 -12.89 -22.20 2.52
CA SER A 228 -13.86 -23.21 2.97
C SER A 228 -13.67 -23.66 4.43
N PHE A 229 -12.60 -23.25 5.10
CA PHE A 229 -12.36 -23.56 6.51
C PHE A 229 -13.05 -22.54 7.44
N ASN A 230 -13.65 -23.02 8.53
CA ASN A 230 -14.46 -22.19 9.44
C ASN A 230 -13.66 -21.04 10.11
N ASN A 231 -12.35 -21.21 10.30
CA ASN A 231 -11.48 -20.20 10.88
C ASN A 231 -10.88 -19.23 9.86
N THR A 232 -11.35 -19.23 8.60
CA THR A 232 -10.74 -18.48 7.52
C THR A 232 -11.72 -17.53 6.82
N TYR A 233 -11.30 -16.30 6.62
CA TYR A 233 -11.97 -15.32 5.78
C TYR A 233 -11.05 -14.88 4.63
N LEU A 234 -11.52 -15.04 3.40
CA LEU A 234 -10.86 -14.50 2.22
C LEU A 234 -11.43 -13.10 1.94
N ALA A 235 -10.59 -12.08 2.09
CA ALA A 235 -10.97 -10.70 1.84
C ALA A 235 -11.47 -10.51 0.39
N LYS A 236 -12.59 -9.84 0.24
CA LYS A 236 -13.24 -9.61 -1.04
C LYS A 236 -12.37 -8.72 -1.94
N VAL A 237 -12.62 -8.79 -3.24
CA VAL A 237 -11.90 -7.97 -4.23
C VAL A 237 -12.20 -6.48 -4.04
N ASP A 238 -13.40 -6.15 -3.56
CA ASP A 238 -13.86 -4.79 -3.26
C ASP A 238 -13.30 -4.21 -1.94
N ASP A 239 -12.67 -5.02 -1.10
CA ASP A 239 -11.91 -4.53 0.05
C ASP A 239 -10.58 -3.91 -0.44
N TYR A 240 -10.63 -2.71 -1.00
CA TYR A 240 -9.48 -2.06 -1.62
C TYR A 240 -8.41 -1.64 -0.61
N SER A 241 -8.78 -1.42 0.66
CA SER A 241 -7.86 -1.01 1.73
C SER A 241 -7.32 -2.21 2.52
N LEU A 242 -6.04 -2.11 2.90
CA LEU A 242 -5.41 -3.06 3.82
C LEU A 242 -5.54 -2.60 5.29
N LEU A 243 -5.84 -1.32 5.52
CA LEU A 243 -5.79 -0.69 6.85
C LEU A 243 -6.68 -1.38 7.90
N PRO A 244 -7.96 -1.74 7.63
CA PRO A 244 -8.80 -2.43 8.61
C PRO A 244 -8.18 -3.74 9.09
N TYR A 245 -7.54 -4.47 8.17
CA TYR A 245 -6.89 -5.75 8.46
C TYR A 245 -5.59 -5.57 9.25
N LEU A 246 -4.78 -4.55 8.93
CA LEU A 246 -3.59 -4.20 9.71
C LEU A 246 -3.94 -3.83 11.15
N LYS A 247 -5.03 -3.07 11.35
CA LYS A 247 -5.53 -2.66 12.67
C LYS A 247 -5.93 -3.87 13.50
N SER A 248 -6.67 -4.83 12.89
CA SER A 248 -7.33 -5.92 13.60
C SER A 248 -6.46 -7.14 13.86
N ALA A 249 -5.48 -7.45 13.01
CA ALA A 249 -4.65 -8.65 13.17
C ALA A 249 -3.60 -8.52 14.28
N ASP A 250 -3.28 -9.65 14.92
CA ASP A 250 -2.23 -9.78 15.93
C ASP A 250 -0.87 -10.16 15.33
N LEU A 251 -0.87 -10.90 14.22
CA LEU A 251 0.32 -11.35 13.49
C LEU A 251 0.09 -11.18 11.99
N MET A 252 1.11 -10.75 11.26
CA MET A 252 1.07 -10.79 9.81
C MET A 252 2.04 -11.83 9.26
N ILE A 253 1.58 -12.62 8.29
CA ILE A 253 2.39 -13.47 7.42
C ILE A 253 2.39 -12.84 6.05
N SER A 254 3.56 -12.56 5.49
CA SER A 254 3.68 -11.95 4.17
C SER A 254 4.96 -12.40 3.44
N ASP A 255 5.11 -11.97 2.22
CA ASP A 255 6.30 -12.20 1.39
C ASP A 255 6.95 -10.86 0.98
N ALA A 256 7.37 -10.63 -0.24
CA ALA A 256 8.07 -9.39 -0.65
C ALA A 256 7.11 -8.19 -0.82
N SER A 257 6.48 -7.73 0.27
CA SER A 257 5.43 -6.71 0.29
C SER A 257 5.80 -5.48 1.13
N SER A 258 5.32 -4.30 0.73
CA SER A 258 5.36 -3.08 1.56
C SER A 258 4.50 -3.22 2.84
N ALA A 259 3.51 -4.10 2.84
CA ALA A 259 2.68 -4.38 4.00
C ALA A 259 3.50 -4.84 5.23
N ILE A 260 4.67 -5.47 5.02
CA ILE A 260 5.62 -5.81 6.09
C ILE A 260 6.01 -4.58 6.89
N ILE A 261 6.38 -3.50 6.20
CA ILE A 261 6.78 -2.23 6.84
C ILE A 261 5.57 -1.61 7.55
N GLU A 262 4.42 -1.57 6.88
CA GLU A 262 3.19 -1.00 7.42
C GLU A 262 2.73 -1.70 8.71
N PHE A 263 2.78 -3.04 8.74
CA PHE A 263 2.36 -3.81 9.91
C PHE A 263 3.38 -3.75 11.06
N ALA A 264 4.67 -3.90 10.75
CA ALA A 264 5.74 -3.79 11.73
C ALA A 264 5.75 -2.41 12.40
N ALA A 265 5.43 -1.35 11.65
CA ALA A 265 5.34 0.02 12.16
C ALA A 265 4.21 0.22 13.20
N LEU A 266 3.27 -0.73 13.31
CA LEU A 266 2.27 -0.78 14.39
C LEU A 266 2.78 -1.53 15.64
N ASN A 267 4.07 -1.83 15.72
CA ASN A 267 4.69 -2.63 16.78
C ASN A 267 4.08 -4.04 16.90
N LYS A 268 3.74 -4.66 15.78
CA LYS A 268 3.14 -5.99 15.70
C LYS A 268 4.08 -6.97 14.98
N PRO A 269 4.07 -8.28 15.37
CA PRO A 269 4.98 -9.27 14.79
C PRO A 269 4.67 -9.58 13.33
N VAL A 270 5.73 -9.70 12.52
CA VAL A 270 5.66 -10.10 11.12
C VAL A 270 6.46 -11.35 10.87
N LEU A 271 5.89 -12.31 10.16
CA LEU A 271 6.57 -13.44 9.55
C LEU A 271 6.81 -13.16 8.06
N TRP A 272 8.07 -13.23 7.66
CA TRP A 272 8.48 -13.03 6.29
C TRP A 272 8.81 -14.37 5.61
N CYS A 273 7.92 -14.80 4.70
CA CYS A 273 8.12 -16.00 3.91
C CYS A 273 9.19 -15.80 2.86
N THR A 274 10.36 -16.44 3.01
CA THR A 274 11.46 -16.39 2.05
C THR A 274 11.40 -17.52 1.02
N PHE A 275 10.57 -18.57 1.24
CA PHE A 275 10.34 -19.73 0.40
C PHE A 275 9.34 -19.48 -0.75
N LEU A 276 9.70 -18.62 -1.69
CA LEU A 276 8.83 -18.13 -2.74
C LEU A 276 8.77 -19.03 -3.96
N GLN A 277 7.62 -19.02 -4.66
CA GLN A 277 7.51 -19.64 -5.98
C GLN A 277 8.07 -18.70 -7.06
N LEU A 278 9.29 -18.95 -7.50
CA LEU A 278 9.91 -18.20 -8.59
C LEU A 278 9.62 -18.83 -9.95
N ARG A 279 9.46 -18.02 -10.99
CA ARG A 279 9.45 -18.50 -12.39
C ARG A 279 10.84 -18.97 -12.78
N TRP A 280 10.90 -19.83 -13.80
CA TRP A 280 12.15 -20.44 -14.27
C TRP A 280 13.23 -19.39 -14.62
N ASN A 281 12.84 -18.26 -15.25
CA ASN A 281 13.74 -17.18 -15.66
C ASN A 281 14.25 -16.30 -14.50
N TYR A 282 13.96 -16.67 -13.25
CA TYR A 282 14.47 -16.06 -12.02
C TYR A 282 15.12 -17.09 -11.08
N ARG A 283 15.32 -18.33 -11.56
CA ARG A 283 15.93 -19.43 -10.79
C ARG A 283 17.38 -19.68 -11.21
N GLY A 284 18.14 -20.33 -10.34
CA GLY A 284 19.53 -20.74 -10.62
C GLY A 284 20.39 -19.55 -11.05
N ILE A 285 21.05 -19.67 -12.20
CA ILE A 285 21.93 -18.62 -12.75
C ILE A 285 21.21 -17.28 -13.03
N PHE A 286 19.89 -17.29 -13.17
CA PHE A 286 19.07 -16.07 -13.40
C PHE A 286 18.58 -15.42 -12.11
N SER A 287 18.93 -15.91 -10.93
CA SER A 287 18.49 -15.37 -9.63
C SER A 287 18.91 -13.90 -9.42
N TYR A 288 20.01 -13.47 -10.03
CA TYR A 288 20.48 -12.09 -10.00
C TYR A 288 19.43 -11.09 -10.54
N ARG A 289 18.58 -11.51 -11.49
CA ARG A 289 17.51 -10.66 -12.05
C ARG A 289 16.47 -10.27 -11.00
N PHE A 290 16.17 -11.16 -10.06
CA PHE A 290 15.29 -10.84 -8.94
C PHE A 290 15.96 -9.88 -7.96
N LYS A 291 17.20 -10.19 -7.57
CA LYS A 291 17.99 -9.33 -6.66
C LYS A 291 18.20 -7.93 -7.24
N ALA A 292 18.40 -7.80 -8.55
CA ALA A 292 18.59 -6.53 -9.22
C ALA A 292 17.38 -5.59 -9.15
N ARG A 293 16.18 -6.11 -8.89
CA ARG A 293 14.94 -5.30 -8.74
C ARG A 293 14.79 -4.70 -7.34
N MET A 294 15.50 -5.27 -6.36
CA MET A 294 15.43 -4.85 -4.97
C MET A 294 16.48 -3.78 -4.68
N ASP A 295 16.14 -2.84 -3.84
CA ASP A 295 17.10 -1.87 -3.31
C ASP A 295 17.96 -2.51 -2.21
N LYS A 296 19.11 -1.88 -1.91
CA LYS A 296 20.01 -2.33 -0.84
C LYS A 296 19.34 -2.40 0.53
N ASP A 297 18.34 -1.56 0.77
CA ASP A 297 17.61 -1.51 2.04
C ASP A 297 16.77 -2.78 2.28
N TYR A 298 16.51 -3.60 1.27
CA TYR A 298 15.81 -4.88 1.42
C TYR A 298 16.59 -5.92 2.24
N ASN A 299 17.91 -5.83 2.25
CA ASN A 299 18.75 -6.81 2.94
C ASN A 299 18.52 -6.80 4.47
N ASP A 300 17.97 -5.72 5.00
CA ASP A 300 17.79 -5.51 6.44
C ASP A 300 16.36 -5.87 6.93
N TYR A 301 15.50 -6.39 6.06
CA TYR A 301 14.13 -6.76 6.44
C TYR A 301 14.04 -7.73 7.61
N GLY A 302 15.04 -8.55 7.82
CA GLY A 302 15.15 -9.42 9.00
C GLY A 302 15.15 -8.70 10.34
N GLN A 303 15.37 -7.37 10.37
CA GLN A 303 15.28 -6.56 11.60
C GLN A 303 13.83 -6.34 12.04
N ILE A 304 12.88 -6.26 11.11
CA ILE A 304 11.46 -5.94 11.36
C ILE A 304 10.50 -7.10 11.10
N ALA A 305 10.97 -8.15 10.45
CA ALA A 305 10.17 -9.31 10.11
C ALA A 305 10.99 -10.59 10.29
N ARG A 306 10.45 -11.54 11.03
CA ARG A 306 11.12 -12.81 11.28
C ARG A 306 11.10 -13.68 10.03
N PRO A 307 12.25 -14.06 9.44
CA PRO A 307 12.27 -14.87 8.24
C PRO A 307 11.85 -16.31 8.55
N ALA A 308 11.05 -16.89 7.66
CA ALA A 308 10.74 -18.32 7.63
C ALA A 308 11.17 -18.89 6.27
N ASN A 309 11.96 -19.94 6.27
CA ASN A 309 12.56 -20.54 5.07
C ASN A 309 11.79 -21.75 4.54
N SER A 310 10.77 -22.17 5.28
CA SER A 310 9.88 -23.26 4.89
C SER A 310 8.49 -23.07 5.50
N TYR A 311 7.51 -23.77 4.93
CA TYR A 311 6.14 -23.78 5.45
C TYR A 311 6.07 -24.26 6.92
N ASN A 312 6.73 -25.37 7.24
CA ASN A 312 6.73 -25.92 8.60
C ASN A 312 7.39 -24.98 9.63
N GLU A 313 8.46 -24.31 9.23
CA GLU A 313 9.10 -23.29 10.06
C GLU A 313 8.16 -22.10 10.29
N MET A 314 7.45 -21.65 9.24
CA MET A 314 6.47 -20.57 9.34
C MET A 314 5.36 -20.91 10.33
N ILE A 315 4.74 -22.09 10.22
CA ILE A 315 3.70 -22.56 11.19
C ILE A 315 4.21 -22.56 12.63
N LYS A 316 5.40 -23.14 12.86
CA LYS A 316 6.01 -23.17 14.19
C LYS A 316 6.27 -21.77 14.75
N GLN A 317 6.81 -20.88 13.90
CA GLN A 317 7.10 -19.50 14.32
C GLN A 317 5.83 -18.67 14.55
N ALA A 318 4.75 -18.90 13.77
CA ALA A 318 3.48 -18.23 13.97
C ALA A 318 2.91 -18.48 15.36
N LYS A 319 2.85 -19.75 15.77
CA LYS A 319 2.40 -20.15 17.12
C LYS A 319 3.25 -19.49 18.20
N ASN A 320 4.57 -19.58 18.09
CA ASN A 320 5.49 -18.98 19.06
C ASN A 320 5.35 -17.45 19.19
N LEU A 321 5.15 -16.74 18.08
CA LEU A 321 4.99 -15.28 18.10
C LEU A 321 3.68 -14.84 18.70
N LEU A 322 2.59 -15.58 18.43
CA LEU A 322 1.29 -15.29 19.01
C LEU A 322 1.23 -15.56 20.51
N ASP A 323 2.01 -16.53 21.01
CA ASP A 323 2.10 -16.86 22.44
C ASP A 323 3.07 -15.94 23.21
N SER A 324 3.85 -15.09 22.51
CA SER A 324 4.86 -14.22 23.11
C SER A 324 4.38 -12.79 23.32
N ASN A 325 4.96 -12.11 24.31
CA ASN A 325 4.86 -10.65 24.44
C ASN A 325 5.84 -10.00 23.47
N PHE A 326 5.36 -9.75 22.24
CA PHE A 326 6.19 -9.18 21.18
C PHE A 326 6.39 -7.67 21.37
N THR A 327 7.63 -7.23 21.21
CA THR A 327 8.03 -5.83 21.09
C THR A 327 9.20 -5.71 20.12
N LEU A 328 9.18 -4.68 19.29
CA LEU A 328 10.30 -4.39 18.40
C LEU A 328 11.51 -3.89 19.20
N SER A 329 12.72 -4.30 18.77
CA SER A 329 13.96 -3.75 19.31
C SER A 329 14.15 -2.28 18.89
N ASN A 330 15.00 -1.55 19.63
CA ASN A 330 15.37 -0.18 19.24
C ASN A 330 15.95 -0.12 17.82
N GLN A 331 16.77 -1.10 17.45
CA GLN A 331 17.36 -1.18 16.11
C GLN A 331 16.26 -1.37 15.02
N ALA A 332 15.26 -2.20 15.28
CA ALA A 332 14.12 -2.39 14.40
C ALA A 332 13.30 -1.10 14.24
N ASN A 333 13.07 -0.37 15.33
CA ASN A 333 12.37 0.92 15.30
C ASN A 333 13.14 1.97 14.49
N GLU A 334 14.46 2.06 14.64
CA GLU A 334 15.29 2.95 13.82
C GLU A 334 15.24 2.58 12.33
N TYR A 335 15.25 1.28 12.03
CA TYR A 335 15.12 0.81 10.66
C TYR A 335 13.74 1.12 10.06
N LEU A 336 12.65 0.97 10.82
CA LEU A 336 11.30 1.38 10.41
C LEU A 336 11.23 2.88 10.16
N LYS A 337 11.77 3.69 11.07
CA LYS A 337 11.84 5.15 10.91
C LYS A 337 12.60 5.56 9.66
N LYS A 338 13.68 4.85 9.34
CA LYS A 338 14.42 5.04 8.07
C LYS A 338 13.52 4.79 6.86
N LEU A 339 12.65 3.77 6.88
CA LEU A 339 11.83 3.36 5.73
C LEU A 339 10.51 4.12 5.63
N ALA A 340 9.77 4.23 6.73
CA ALA A 340 8.42 4.78 6.77
C ALA A 340 8.32 6.18 7.40
N GLY A 341 9.43 6.70 7.92
CA GLY A 341 9.44 7.96 8.65
C GLY A 341 8.83 7.85 10.04
N THR A 342 8.53 8.99 10.63
CA THR A 342 7.82 9.06 11.92
C THR A 342 6.32 8.97 11.67
N LEU A 343 5.68 7.97 12.25
CA LEU A 343 4.23 7.81 12.18
C LEU A 343 3.58 8.57 13.34
N ASP A 344 3.25 9.82 13.11
CA ASP A 344 2.65 10.73 14.09
C ASP A 344 1.21 11.16 13.75
N GLY A 345 0.62 10.58 12.69
CA GLY A 345 -0.75 10.86 12.26
C GLY A 345 -0.96 12.26 11.64
N ASN A 346 0.12 12.97 11.30
CA ASN A 346 0.04 14.32 10.77
C ASN A 346 0.59 14.46 9.34
N ALA A 347 0.85 13.36 8.64
CA ALA A 347 1.42 13.42 7.30
C ALA A 347 0.46 14.09 6.30
N SER A 348 -0.81 13.78 6.35
CA SER A 348 -1.85 14.41 5.53
C SER A 348 -1.97 15.90 5.80
N LYS A 349 -1.90 16.31 7.05
CA LYS A 349 -1.92 17.72 7.46
C LYS A 349 -0.72 18.49 6.91
N ARG A 350 0.50 17.90 6.93
CA ARG A 350 1.68 18.54 6.33
C ARG A 350 1.53 18.73 4.83
N ILE A 351 0.92 17.77 4.13
CA ILE A 351 0.61 17.89 2.70
C ILE A 351 -0.34 19.07 2.47
N VAL A 352 -1.42 19.17 3.24
CA VAL A 352 -2.41 20.27 3.12
C VAL A 352 -1.79 21.62 3.45
N THR A 353 -0.97 21.70 4.51
CA THR A 353 -0.22 22.93 4.85
C THR A 353 0.67 23.36 3.68
N PHE A 354 1.43 22.42 3.08
CA PHE A 354 2.25 22.71 1.90
C PHE A 354 1.42 23.27 0.74
N LEU A 355 0.24 22.70 0.48
CA LEU A 355 -0.64 23.19 -0.58
C LEU A 355 -1.13 24.61 -0.30
N LEU A 356 -1.54 24.93 0.94
CA LEU A 356 -1.98 26.26 1.36
C LEU A 356 -0.90 27.33 1.18
N GLU A 357 0.35 26.98 1.47
CA GLU A 357 1.51 27.87 1.30
C GLU A 357 1.92 28.06 -0.18
N ASN A 358 1.44 27.19 -1.07
CA ASN A 358 1.78 27.19 -2.50
C ASN A 358 0.55 27.37 -3.41
N CYS A 359 -0.52 27.91 -2.86
CA CYS A 359 -1.73 28.28 -3.60
C CYS A 359 -1.54 29.49 -4.50
#